data_77d7b62675018718b46bcef9d01fa68b
#
_entry.id   77d7b62675018718b46bcef9d01fa68b
#
_cell.length_a   1.000
_cell.length_b   1.000
_cell.length_c   1.000
_cell.angle_alpha   90.00
_cell.angle_beta   90.00
_cell.angle_gamma   90.00
#
_symmetry.space_group_name_H-M   'P 1'
#
loop_
_entity.id
_entity.type
_entity.pdbx_description
1 polymer ?
#
loop_
_entity_poly.entity_id
_entity_poly.type
_entity_poly.pdbx_seq_one_letter_code
_entity_poly.pdbx_strand_id
1 'polypeptide(L)'
;RCCCGCSLPKGYLPLFHGLFLKRLAAVKFREELKQQRWDDHRYYHHSRINQSLHLFSSISFMSAYGIMLISPQLAAIIGWILAMWSRQIGHFFFEPKSYDEVNRASHEHKEGIKVGYNLRRKVVLMGLWAVIPVVLWLNPAFFGLFERHATLVDFGQNLAILWLVLGVGGLLFRTVQLFFISGVQTGLVWATKILTDPFNDFRTYLKAPLYLLRGELIDPMYDVQQEQQSRADAQNSYA
;
A
#
# COMPACT_ATOMS: atom_id res chain seq x y z
N ARG A 1 -13.71 -59.47 -17.27
CA ARG A 1 -13.89 -59.35 -18.73
C ARG A 1 -14.86 -58.18 -18.95
N CYS A 2 -14.59 -57.06 -19.49
CA CYS A 2 -13.98 -56.66 -20.75
C CYS A 2 -13.50 -55.23 -20.69
N CYS A 3 -12.43 -54.98 -21.30
CA CYS A 3 -11.86 -53.71 -21.70
C CYS A 3 -12.79 -52.91 -22.61
N CYS A 4 -12.85 -51.60 -22.44
CA CYS A 4 -13.04 -50.68 -23.57
C CYS A 4 -12.17 -49.47 -23.36
N GLY A 5 -11.07 -49.41 -24.11
CA GLY A 5 -10.22 -48.27 -24.21
C GLY A 5 -10.91 -47.15 -25.01
N CYS A 6 -11.11 -46.02 -24.37
CA CYS A 6 -11.37 -44.76 -25.06
C CYS A 6 -10.07 -43.98 -25.11
N SER A 7 -9.38 -44.08 -26.22
CA SER A 7 -8.27 -43.21 -26.60
C SER A 7 -8.83 -41.81 -26.92
N LEU A 8 -8.58 -40.83 -26.06
CA LEU A 8 -8.81 -39.41 -26.34
C LEU A 8 -7.84 -38.95 -27.45
N PRO A 9 -8.30 -38.13 -28.41
CA PRO A 9 -7.45 -37.63 -29.50
C PRO A 9 -6.38 -36.69 -28.93
N LYS A 10 -5.12 -37.07 -29.17
CA LYS A 10 -3.93 -36.21 -28.91
C LYS A 10 -3.94 -35.08 -29.94
N GLY A 11 -4.42 -33.88 -29.59
CA GLY A 11 -4.31 -32.79 -30.53
C GLY A 11 -4.80 -31.38 -30.10
N TYR A 12 -5.41 -31.21 -28.93
CA TYR A 12 -6.01 -29.91 -28.58
C TYR A 12 -5.64 -29.34 -27.19
N LEU A 13 -4.47 -29.66 -26.64
CA LEU A 13 -4.16 -29.35 -25.26
C LEU A 13 -3.22 -28.16 -24.95
N PRO A 14 -2.52 -27.45 -25.83
CA PRO A 14 -1.63 -26.37 -25.35
C PRO A 14 -2.33 -25.01 -25.21
N LEU A 15 -3.35 -24.68 -26.04
CA LEU A 15 -3.97 -23.33 -25.98
C LEU A 15 -4.91 -23.16 -24.79
N PHE A 16 -5.71 -24.19 -24.49
CA PHE A 16 -6.64 -24.14 -23.35
C PHE A 16 -5.92 -24.17 -21.99
N HIS A 17 -4.82 -24.91 -21.90
CA HIS A 17 -4.04 -25.00 -20.67
C HIS A 17 -3.37 -23.65 -20.31
N GLY A 18 -2.82 -22.97 -21.30
CA GLY A 18 -2.23 -21.63 -21.13
C GLY A 18 -3.27 -20.56 -20.73
N LEU A 19 -4.49 -20.61 -21.31
CA LEU A 19 -5.56 -19.69 -20.97
C LEU A 19 -6.13 -19.95 -19.57
N PHE A 20 -6.25 -21.22 -19.20
CA PHE A 20 -6.73 -21.66 -17.89
C PHE A 20 -5.73 -21.29 -16.78
N LEU A 21 -4.43 -21.50 -16.98
CA LEU A 21 -3.39 -21.09 -16.04
C LEU A 21 -3.29 -19.57 -15.92
N LYS A 22 -3.43 -18.80 -17.02
CA LYS A 22 -3.51 -17.34 -16.97
C LYS A 22 -4.73 -16.85 -16.19
N ARG A 23 -5.87 -17.53 -16.32
CA ARG A 23 -7.10 -17.18 -15.59
C ARG A 23 -6.98 -17.52 -14.11
N LEU A 24 -6.37 -18.64 -13.74
CA LEU A 24 -6.06 -19.02 -12.35
C LEU A 24 -5.04 -18.06 -11.71
N ALA A 25 -4.01 -17.66 -12.44
CA ALA A 25 -3.03 -16.69 -11.99
C ALA A 25 -3.68 -15.29 -11.78
N ALA A 26 -4.58 -14.87 -12.67
CA ALA A 26 -5.31 -13.61 -12.54
C ALA A 26 -6.29 -13.63 -11.34
N VAL A 27 -6.94 -14.75 -11.09
CA VAL A 27 -7.80 -14.93 -9.90
C VAL A 27 -6.96 -14.86 -8.62
N LYS A 28 -5.83 -15.56 -8.56
CA LYS A 28 -4.92 -15.50 -7.41
C LYS A 28 -4.40 -14.08 -7.17
N PHE A 29 -4.02 -13.34 -8.20
CA PHE A 29 -3.54 -11.95 -8.07
C PHE A 29 -4.59 -11.04 -7.46
N ARG A 30 -5.83 -11.09 -7.93
CA ARG A 30 -6.94 -10.27 -7.41
C ARG A 30 -7.30 -10.63 -5.98
N GLU A 31 -7.33 -11.90 -5.66
CA GLU A 31 -7.61 -12.37 -4.30
C GLU A 31 -6.50 -11.93 -3.33
N GLU A 32 -5.23 -12.06 -3.71
CA GLU A 32 -4.11 -11.58 -2.91
C GLU A 32 -4.16 -10.06 -2.71
N LEU A 33 -4.53 -9.28 -3.76
CA LEU A 33 -4.70 -7.83 -3.65
C LEU A 33 -5.82 -7.46 -2.68
N LYS A 34 -6.96 -8.15 -2.75
CA LYS A 34 -8.06 -7.97 -1.78
C LYS A 34 -7.62 -8.32 -0.36
N GLN A 35 -6.90 -9.44 -0.21
CA GLN A 35 -6.41 -9.86 1.10
C GLN A 35 -5.44 -8.85 1.70
N GLN A 36 -4.47 -8.35 0.92
CA GLN A 36 -3.51 -7.34 1.41
C GLN A 36 -4.21 -6.02 1.81
N ARG A 37 -5.27 -5.60 1.09
CA ARG A 37 -6.07 -4.42 1.45
C ARG A 37 -6.92 -4.66 2.69
N TRP A 38 -7.51 -5.85 2.78
CA TRP A 38 -8.30 -6.27 3.94
C TRP A 38 -7.45 -6.32 5.20
N ASP A 39 -6.25 -6.91 5.11
CA ASP A 39 -5.31 -6.98 6.22
C ASP A 39 -4.83 -5.58 6.66
N ASP A 40 -4.60 -4.67 5.71
CA ASP A 40 -4.29 -3.27 6.05
C ASP A 40 -5.44 -2.59 6.80
N HIS A 41 -6.67 -2.74 6.32
CA HIS A 41 -7.84 -2.15 6.97
C HIS A 41 -8.03 -2.70 8.38
N ARG A 42 -8.16 -4.02 8.52
CA ARG A 42 -8.50 -4.67 9.79
C ARG A 42 -7.42 -4.58 10.86
N TYR A 43 -6.14 -4.49 10.49
CA TYR A 43 -5.06 -4.47 11.47
C TYR A 43 -4.57 -3.06 11.82
N TYR A 44 -4.66 -2.10 10.91
CA TYR A 44 -3.96 -0.82 11.07
C TYR A 44 -4.88 0.41 11.07
N HIS A 45 -6.15 0.28 10.67
CA HIS A 45 -7.02 1.45 10.47
C HIS A 45 -8.25 1.47 11.39
N HIS A 46 -8.08 1.12 12.68
CA HIS A 46 -9.16 1.18 13.66
C HIS A 46 -9.54 2.60 14.08
N SER A 47 -8.61 3.54 14.08
CA SER A 47 -8.88 4.93 14.45
C SER A 47 -9.55 5.69 13.31
N ARG A 48 -10.68 6.37 13.58
CA ARG A 48 -11.35 7.26 12.63
C ARG A 48 -10.48 8.48 12.27
N ILE A 49 -9.58 8.90 13.17
CA ILE A 49 -8.58 9.92 12.85
C ILE A 49 -7.60 9.37 11.80
N ASN A 50 -7.08 8.17 11.99
CA ASN A 50 -6.21 7.53 11.01
C ASN A 50 -6.89 7.37 9.64
N GLN A 51 -8.14 6.89 9.63
CA GLN A 51 -8.95 6.78 8.41
C GLN A 51 -9.14 8.14 7.70
N SER A 52 -9.40 9.21 8.46
CA SER A 52 -9.57 10.57 7.93
C SER A 52 -8.26 11.12 7.34
N LEU A 53 -7.12 10.85 8.00
CA LEU A 53 -5.79 11.20 7.47
C LEU A 53 -5.46 10.40 6.20
N HIS A 54 -5.86 9.14 6.12
CA HIS A 54 -5.75 8.33 4.90
C HIS A 54 -6.64 8.85 3.78
N LEU A 55 -7.85 9.33 4.08
CA LEU A 55 -8.71 9.98 3.09
C LEU A 55 -8.05 11.25 2.54
N PHE A 56 -7.52 12.11 3.41
CA PHE A 56 -6.80 13.31 2.99
C PHE A 56 -5.58 12.96 2.14
N SER A 57 -4.80 11.96 2.55
CA SER A 57 -3.68 11.42 1.79
C SER A 57 -4.11 10.95 0.40
N SER A 58 -5.24 10.24 0.32
CA SER A 58 -5.78 9.70 -0.94
C SER A 58 -6.15 10.80 -1.92
N ILE A 59 -6.85 11.84 -1.46
CA ILE A 59 -7.19 13.02 -2.27
C ILE A 59 -5.92 13.69 -2.78
N SER A 60 -4.93 13.86 -1.91
CA SER A 60 -3.64 14.48 -2.26
C SER A 60 -2.86 13.65 -3.29
N PHE A 61 -2.82 12.31 -3.16
CA PHE A 61 -2.19 11.44 -4.16
C PHE A 61 -2.92 11.44 -5.50
N MET A 62 -4.25 11.38 -5.50
CA MET A 62 -5.03 11.46 -6.75
C MET A 62 -4.79 12.79 -7.47
N SER A 63 -4.73 13.89 -6.72
CA SER A 63 -4.36 15.20 -7.27
C SER A 63 -2.93 15.19 -7.82
N ALA A 64 -1.97 14.62 -7.09
CA ALA A 64 -0.59 14.48 -7.55
C ALA A 64 -0.51 13.64 -8.85
N TYR A 65 -1.28 12.57 -8.99
CA TYR A 65 -1.33 11.77 -10.22
C TYR A 65 -1.80 12.59 -11.43
N GLY A 66 -2.83 13.43 -11.26
CA GLY A 66 -3.29 14.33 -12.32
C GLY A 66 -2.25 15.40 -12.66
N ILE A 67 -1.64 16.00 -11.65
CA ILE A 67 -0.63 17.06 -11.81
C ILE A 67 0.69 16.51 -12.37
N MET A 68 1.03 15.24 -12.16
CA MET A 68 2.24 14.58 -12.66
C MET A 68 2.41 14.75 -14.19
N LEU A 69 1.30 14.79 -14.92
CA LEU A 69 1.30 14.94 -16.39
C LEU A 69 1.70 16.36 -16.82
N ILE A 70 1.59 17.36 -15.93
CA ILE A 70 1.84 18.77 -16.21
C ILE A 70 3.14 19.23 -15.53
N SER A 71 3.29 18.90 -14.25
CA SER A 71 4.42 19.29 -13.42
C SER A 71 4.80 18.17 -12.45
N PRO A 72 5.76 17.28 -12.82
CA PRO A 72 6.24 16.23 -11.94
C PRO A 72 6.81 16.76 -10.61
N GLN A 73 7.42 17.96 -10.62
CA GLN A 73 7.97 18.59 -9.44
C GLN A 73 6.87 18.96 -8.43
N LEU A 74 5.80 19.61 -8.89
CA LEU A 74 4.66 19.97 -8.05
C LEU A 74 3.95 18.71 -7.52
N ALA A 75 3.80 17.70 -8.38
CA ALA A 75 3.24 16.41 -7.98
C ALA A 75 4.06 15.74 -6.87
N ALA A 76 5.40 15.77 -6.96
CA ALA A 76 6.29 15.24 -5.94
C ALA A 76 6.16 16.00 -4.60
N ILE A 77 6.06 17.32 -4.63
CA ILE A 77 5.85 18.14 -3.43
C ILE A 77 4.52 17.79 -2.76
N ILE A 78 3.42 17.74 -3.52
CA ILE A 78 2.10 17.36 -3.01
C ILE A 78 2.13 15.93 -2.46
N GLY A 79 2.73 14.98 -3.20
CA GLY A 79 2.85 13.59 -2.80
C GLY A 79 3.61 13.42 -1.49
N TRP A 80 4.70 14.14 -1.29
CA TRP A 80 5.51 14.02 -0.08
C TRP A 80 4.99 14.85 1.09
N ILE A 81 4.68 16.13 0.87
CA ILE A 81 4.32 17.03 1.99
C ILE A 81 2.88 16.80 2.46
N LEU A 82 1.93 16.62 1.54
CA LEU A 82 0.54 16.44 1.92
C LEU A 82 0.18 14.96 2.06
N ALA A 83 0.40 14.16 1.03
CA ALA A 83 -0.09 12.81 0.99
C ALA A 83 0.72 11.86 1.90
N MET A 84 2.05 11.86 1.80
CA MET A 84 2.88 10.95 2.58
C MET A 84 2.88 11.33 4.07
N TRP A 85 3.00 12.62 4.41
CA TRP A 85 2.96 13.06 5.82
C TRP A 85 1.66 12.70 6.51
N SER A 86 0.51 13.03 5.92
CA SER A 86 -0.78 12.71 6.54
C SER A 86 -0.92 11.20 6.79
N ARG A 87 -0.52 10.38 5.81
CA ARG A 87 -0.54 8.92 5.95
C ARG A 87 0.40 8.42 7.05
N GLN A 88 1.62 8.97 7.15
CA GLN A 88 2.57 8.56 8.18
C GLN A 88 2.16 9.03 9.58
N ILE A 89 1.60 10.23 9.73
CA ILE A 89 1.02 10.71 11.00
C ILE A 89 -0.04 9.71 11.48
N GLY A 90 -0.93 9.26 10.59
CA GLY A 90 -1.91 8.23 10.90
C GLY A 90 -1.29 6.97 11.50
N HIS A 91 -0.27 6.44 10.85
CA HIS A 91 0.41 5.23 11.30
C HIS A 91 1.27 5.40 12.55
N PHE A 92 1.95 6.54 12.73
CA PHE A 92 2.82 6.75 13.88
C PHE A 92 2.06 7.05 15.17
N PHE A 93 0.96 7.79 15.09
CA PHE A 93 0.27 8.33 16.26
C PHE A 93 -1.08 7.68 16.53
N PHE A 94 -1.76 7.16 15.50
CA PHE A 94 -3.15 6.69 15.62
C PHE A 94 -3.34 5.21 15.25
N GLU A 95 -2.28 4.49 14.88
CA GLU A 95 -2.31 3.05 14.71
C GLU A 95 -2.27 2.38 16.08
N PRO A 96 -3.20 1.46 16.42
CA PRO A 96 -3.21 0.77 17.70
C PRO A 96 -1.97 -0.11 17.90
N LYS A 97 -1.21 0.15 18.96
CA LYS A 97 -0.01 -0.62 19.34
C LYS A 97 -0.26 -1.67 20.43
N SER A 98 -1.44 -1.62 21.06
CA SER A 98 -1.88 -2.60 22.04
C SER A 98 -2.29 -3.92 21.37
N TYR A 99 -2.62 -4.91 22.19
CA TYR A 99 -3.27 -6.13 21.72
C TYR A 99 -4.60 -5.79 21.04
N ASP A 100 -4.82 -6.40 19.89
CA ASP A 100 -6.01 -6.18 19.06
C ASP A 100 -7.03 -7.26 19.41
N GLU A 101 -8.02 -6.91 20.24
CA GLU A 101 -9.05 -7.84 20.69
C GLU A 101 -9.94 -8.29 19.53
N VAL A 102 -10.20 -7.43 18.54
CA VAL A 102 -11.03 -7.75 17.38
C VAL A 102 -10.37 -8.82 16.52
N ASN A 103 -9.08 -8.62 16.21
CA ASN A 103 -8.32 -9.55 15.36
C ASN A 103 -7.56 -10.61 16.16
N ARG A 104 -7.60 -10.56 17.50
CA ARG A 104 -6.85 -11.45 18.42
C ARG A 104 -5.36 -11.51 18.07
N ALA A 105 -4.76 -10.36 17.82
CA ALA A 105 -3.40 -10.23 17.32
C ALA A 105 -2.55 -9.27 18.17
N SER A 106 -1.31 -9.66 18.48
CA SER A 106 -0.35 -8.77 19.09
C SER A 106 0.23 -7.78 18.06
N HIS A 107 0.77 -6.66 18.54
CA HIS A 107 1.46 -5.70 17.68
C HIS A 107 2.64 -6.34 16.91
N GLU A 108 3.40 -7.19 17.58
CA GLU A 108 4.53 -7.92 16.98
C GLU A 108 4.07 -8.83 15.83
N HIS A 109 2.97 -9.56 16.04
CA HIS A 109 2.38 -10.38 14.98
C HIS A 109 1.98 -9.52 13.78
N LYS A 110 1.26 -8.41 14.02
CA LYS A 110 0.86 -7.48 12.94
C LYS A 110 2.05 -6.94 12.15
N GLU A 111 3.11 -6.51 12.84
CA GLU A 111 4.34 -6.05 12.17
C GLU A 111 5.09 -7.17 11.42
N GLY A 112 5.01 -8.40 11.90
CA GLY A 112 5.64 -9.58 11.26
C GLY A 112 4.99 -9.97 9.94
N ILE A 113 3.65 -9.91 9.85
CA ILE A 113 2.89 -10.28 8.64
C ILE A 113 2.80 -9.14 7.62
N LYS A 114 3.21 -7.93 7.95
CA LYS A 114 3.11 -6.75 7.09
C LYS A 114 3.94 -6.88 5.82
N VAL A 115 3.29 -6.99 4.69
CA VAL A 115 3.95 -7.13 3.38
C VAL A 115 4.72 -5.86 3.01
N GLY A 116 4.19 -4.69 3.35
CA GLY A 116 4.79 -3.38 3.08
C GLY A 116 5.96 -3.00 3.98
N TYR A 117 6.19 -1.71 4.10
CA TYR A 117 7.17 -1.18 5.02
C TYR A 117 6.66 -1.25 6.46
N ASN A 118 7.38 -1.96 7.33
CA ASN A 118 7.16 -1.93 8.77
C ASN A 118 7.63 -0.58 9.38
N LEU A 119 7.32 -0.35 10.66
CA LEU A 119 7.60 0.92 11.32
C LEU A 119 9.08 1.34 11.22
N ARG A 120 10.03 0.40 11.45
CA ARG A 120 11.47 0.69 11.38
C ARG A 120 11.92 1.16 10.00
N ARG A 121 11.44 0.51 8.94
CA ARG A 121 11.75 0.89 7.56
C ARG A 121 11.11 2.21 7.16
N LYS A 122 9.90 2.50 7.67
CA LYS A 122 9.25 3.81 7.50
C LYS A 122 10.08 4.93 8.11
N VAL A 123 10.63 4.74 9.32
CA VAL A 123 11.51 5.73 9.97
C VAL A 123 12.75 6.01 9.12
N VAL A 124 13.39 4.98 8.55
CA VAL A 124 14.55 5.17 7.65
C VAL A 124 14.15 5.97 6.41
N LEU A 125 13.04 5.61 5.75
CA LEU A 125 12.57 6.32 4.55
C LEU A 125 12.25 7.79 4.85
N MET A 126 11.57 8.06 5.97
CA MET A 126 11.25 9.41 6.40
C MET A 126 12.51 10.19 6.83
N GLY A 127 13.50 9.51 7.41
CA GLY A 127 14.80 10.08 7.73
C GLY A 127 15.56 10.52 6.47
N LEU A 128 15.62 9.66 5.46
CA LEU A 128 16.21 10.01 4.15
C LEU A 128 15.49 11.20 3.51
N TRP A 129 14.16 11.20 3.52
CA TRP A 129 13.35 12.29 3.03
C TRP A 129 13.69 13.62 3.73
N ALA A 130 13.82 13.61 5.06
CA ALA A 130 14.10 14.81 5.87
C ALA A 130 15.56 15.31 5.71
N VAL A 131 16.50 14.41 5.45
CA VAL A 131 17.93 14.74 5.28
C VAL A 131 18.23 15.33 3.89
N ILE A 132 17.51 14.92 2.84
CA ILE A 132 17.74 15.37 1.47
C ILE A 132 17.78 16.91 1.33
N PRO A 133 16.81 17.69 1.85
CA PRO A 133 16.85 19.14 1.74
C PRO A 133 18.08 19.76 2.43
N VAL A 134 18.51 19.18 3.55
CA VAL A 134 19.72 19.64 4.28
C VAL A 134 20.96 19.38 3.42
N VAL A 135 21.10 18.19 2.87
CA VAL A 135 22.23 17.84 1.98
C VAL A 135 22.25 18.72 0.74
N LEU A 136 21.08 18.93 0.11
CA LEU A 136 20.97 19.80 -1.06
C LEU A 136 21.30 21.26 -0.74
N TRP A 137 20.95 21.74 0.45
CA TRP A 137 21.31 23.09 0.91
C TRP A 137 22.82 23.25 1.11
N LEU A 138 23.47 22.24 1.74
CA LEU A 138 24.92 22.25 2.00
C LEU A 138 25.74 21.97 0.73
N ASN A 139 25.17 21.23 -0.22
CA ASN A 139 25.81 20.93 -1.50
C ASN A 139 24.84 21.26 -2.65
N PRO A 140 24.83 22.52 -3.12
CA PRO A 140 23.88 23.02 -4.12
C PRO A 140 23.86 22.27 -5.46
N ALA A 141 24.95 21.60 -5.81
CA ALA A 141 25.03 20.75 -7.00
C ALA A 141 24.66 19.27 -6.72
N PHE A 142 24.36 18.91 -5.47
CA PHE A 142 24.10 17.55 -5.01
C PHE A 142 25.09 16.54 -5.62
N PHE A 143 26.35 16.71 -5.29
CA PHE A 143 27.46 15.87 -5.77
C PHE A 143 27.67 15.90 -7.32
N GLY A 144 27.26 17.00 -7.96
CA GLY A 144 27.39 17.16 -9.41
C GLY A 144 26.23 16.61 -10.24
N LEU A 145 25.13 16.21 -9.60
CA LEU A 145 23.92 15.72 -10.29
C LEU A 145 23.06 16.86 -10.85
N PHE A 146 23.18 18.06 -10.28
CA PHE A 146 22.42 19.25 -10.71
C PHE A 146 23.36 20.44 -10.98
N GLU A 147 22.88 21.39 -11.76
CA GLU A 147 23.40 22.72 -11.72
C GLU A 147 23.15 23.37 -10.35
N ARG A 148 24.06 24.21 -9.89
CA ARG A 148 23.89 24.88 -8.60
C ARG A 148 22.63 25.73 -8.61
N HIS A 149 21.74 25.49 -7.66
CA HIS A 149 20.57 26.34 -7.52
C HIS A 149 20.97 27.78 -7.13
N ALA A 150 20.45 28.75 -7.84
CA ALA A 150 20.67 30.16 -7.57
C ALA A 150 19.50 30.79 -6.79
N THR A 151 18.32 30.24 -6.94
CA THR A 151 17.08 30.71 -6.31
C THR A 151 16.42 29.62 -5.45
N LEU A 152 15.50 30.05 -4.57
CA LEU A 152 14.68 29.10 -3.80
C LEU A 152 13.75 28.26 -4.70
N VAL A 153 13.40 28.79 -5.88
CA VAL A 153 12.59 28.03 -6.85
C VAL A 153 13.42 26.89 -7.43
N ASP A 154 14.66 27.16 -7.84
CA ASP A 154 15.57 26.12 -8.35
C ASP A 154 15.86 25.07 -7.28
N PHE A 155 16.08 25.52 -6.03
CA PHE A 155 16.21 24.60 -4.89
C PHE A 155 14.99 23.70 -4.76
N GLY A 156 13.77 24.27 -4.79
CA GLY A 156 12.52 23.52 -4.71
C GLY A 156 12.34 22.53 -5.85
N GLN A 157 12.75 22.88 -7.07
CA GLN A 157 12.69 21.97 -8.23
C GLN A 157 13.66 20.79 -8.07
N ASN A 158 14.92 21.06 -7.70
CA ASN A 158 15.92 20.01 -7.46
C ASN A 158 15.48 19.08 -6.31
N LEU A 159 14.95 19.65 -5.23
CA LEU A 159 14.42 18.91 -4.10
C LEU A 159 13.24 18.00 -4.51
N ALA A 160 12.32 18.52 -5.31
CA ALA A 160 11.18 17.75 -5.81
C ALA A 160 11.61 16.56 -6.66
N ILE A 161 12.64 16.72 -7.51
CA ILE A 161 13.21 15.62 -8.29
C ILE A 161 13.81 14.56 -7.37
N LEU A 162 14.60 14.96 -6.37
CA LEU A 162 15.20 14.03 -5.40
C LEU A 162 14.13 13.25 -4.61
N TRP A 163 13.08 13.94 -4.20
CA TRP A 163 11.96 13.30 -3.52
C TRP A 163 11.18 12.35 -4.43
N LEU A 164 11.00 12.68 -5.70
CA LEU A 164 10.40 11.79 -6.69
C LEU A 164 11.24 10.53 -6.86
N VAL A 165 12.55 10.68 -7.03
CA VAL A 165 13.51 9.56 -7.13
C VAL A 165 13.48 8.70 -5.88
N LEU A 166 13.44 9.30 -4.68
CA LEU A 166 13.31 8.56 -3.42
C LEU A 166 12.00 7.76 -3.36
N GLY A 167 10.88 8.36 -3.77
CA GLY A 167 9.57 7.68 -3.75
C GLY A 167 9.50 6.52 -4.72
N VAL A 168 9.88 6.74 -5.98
CA VAL A 168 9.93 5.70 -7.02
C VAL A 168 10.97 4.64 -6.66
N GLY A 169 12.16 5.06 -6.21
CA GLY A 169 13.23 4.16 -5.78
C GLY A 169 12.80 3.28 -4.61
N GLY A 170 12.13 3.85 -3.60
CA GLY A 170 11.60 3.12 -2.46
C GLY A 170 10.53 2.09 -2.88
N LEU A 171 9.62 2.46 -3.80
CA LEU A 171 8.64 1.54 -4.36
C LEU A 171 9.30 0.38 -5.11
N LEU A 172 10.21 0.68 -6.04
CA LEU A 172 10.90 -0.33 -6.84
C LEU A 172 11.77 -1.25 -5.97
N PHE A 173 12.56 -0.66 -5.05
CA PHE A 173 13.41 -1.43 -4.14
C PHE A 173 12.59 -2.44 -3.33
N ARG A 174 11.48 -2.01 -2.73
CA ARG A 174 10.64 -2.93 -1.94
C ARG A 174 9.97 -3.99 -2.82
N THR A 175 9.52 -3.62 -4.01
CA THR A 175 8.92 -4.56 -4.96
C THR A 175 9.90 -5.67 -5.32
N VAL A 176 11.13 -5.30 -5.71
CA VAL A 176 12.20 -6.26 -6.05
C VAL A 176 12.59 -7.10 -4.83
N GLN A 177 12.71 -6.48 -3.65
CA GLN A 177 12.98 -7.21 -2.41
C GLN A 177 11.90 -8.27 -2.14
N LEU A 178 10.62 -7.94 -2.36
CA LEU A 178 9.52 -8.89 -2.20
C LEU A 178 9.59 -10.06 -3.20
N PHE A 179 10.13 -9.87 -4.39
CA PHE A 179 10.34 -10.97 -5.34
C PHE A 179 11.19 -12.10 -4.74
N PHE A 180 12.20 -11.74 -3.96
CA PHE A 180 13.10 -12.70 -3.33
C PHE A 180 12.58 -13.28 -2.01
N ILE A 181 11.75 -12.52 -1.27
CA ILE A 181 11.28 -12.95 0.07
C ILE A 181 9.94 -13.68 0.01
N SER A 182 9.03 -13.23 -0.88
CA SER A 182 7.63 -13.68 -0.89
C SER A 182 7.14 -14.11 -2.28
N GLY A 183 8.00 -13.98 -3.29
CA GLY A 183 7.69 -14.32 -4.69
C GLY A 183 7.27 -13.12 -5.54
N VAL A 184 7.41 -13.28 -6.85
CA VAL A 184 7.17 -12.23 -7.86
C VAL A 184 5.73 -11.70 -7.79
N GLN A 185 4.75 -12.62 -7.67
CA GLN A 185 3.34 -12.23 -7.60
C GLN A 185 3.06 -11.30 -6.43
N THR A 186 3.52 -11.64 -5.21
CA THR A 186 3.31 -10.83 -4.00
C THR A 186 3.94 -9.44 -4.15
N GLY A 187 5.13 -9.34 -4.74
CA GLY A 187 5.76 -8.05 -5.02
C GLY A 187 4.97 -7.20 -6.01
N LEU A 188 4.48 -7.80 -7.10
CA LEU A 188 3.64 -7.09 -8.08
C LEU A 188 2.29 -6.69 -7.50
N VAL A 189 1.66 -7.56 -6.69
CA VAL A 189 0.43 -7.24 -5.96
C VAL A 189 0.65 -6.06 -5.03
N TRP A 190 1.74 -6.07 -4.27
CA TRP A 190 2.07 -4.98 -3.36
C TRP A 190 2.31 -3.65 -4.12
N ALA A 191 3.07 -3.66 -5.21
CA ALA A 191 3.29 -2.48 -6.04
C ALA A 191 1.97 -1.93 -6.60
N THR A 192 1.11 -2.82 -7.14
CA THR A 192 -0.22 -2.46 -7.62
C THR A 192 -1.08 -1.89 -6.50
N LYS A 193 -1.02 -2.48 -5.30
CA LYS A 193 -1.70 -1.98 -4.12
C LYS A 193 -1.29 -0.55 -3.83
N ILE A 194 0.01 -0.27 -3.66
CA ILE A 194 0.51 1.07 -3.32
C ILE A 194 0.05 2.13 -4.35
N LEU A 195 0.13 1.82 -5.65
CA LEU A 195 -0.27 2.75 -6.71
C LEU A 195 -1.79 2.99 -6.77
N THR A 196 -2.59 1.99 -6.37
CA THR A 196 -4.05 2.06 -6.48
C THR A 196 -4.77 2.25 -5.14
N ASP A 197 -4.05 2.19 -4.03
CA ASP A 197 -4.62 2.44 -2.69
C ASP A 197 -5.25 3.83 -2.55
N PRO A 198 -4.74 4.92 -3.16
CA PRO A 198 -5.44 6.20 -3.08
C PRO A 198 -6.91 6.13 -3.52
N PHE A 199 -7.21 5.39 -4.57
CA PHE A 199 -8.61 5.21 -5.05
C PHE A 199 -9.41 4.29 -4.12
N ASN A 200 -8.78 3.26 -3.57
CA ASN A 200 -9.41 2.34 -2.62
C ASN A 200 -9.70 3.03 -1.28
N ASP A 201 -8.71 3.71 -0.72
CA ASP A 201 -8.81 4.41 0.56
C ASP A 201 -9.82 5.57 0.49
N PHE A 202 -9.84 6.31 -0.63
CA PHE A 202 -10.86 7.32 -0.87
C PHE A 202 -12.27 6.73 -0.73
N ARG A 203 -12.53 5.60 -1.40
CA ARG A 203 -13.83 4.95 -1.35
C ARG A 203 -14.16 4.39 0.04
N THR A 204 -13.17 3.78 0.69
CA THR A 204 -13.34 3.09 1.97
C THR A 204 -13.54 4.09 3.12
N TYR A 205 -12.77 5.17 3.12
CA TYR A 205 -12.75 6.12 4.24
C TYR A 205 -13.51 7.42 4.01
N LEU A 206 -14.27 7.53 2.90
CA LEU A 206 -15.04 8.74 2.56
C LEU A 206 -15.93 9.24 3.71
N LYS A 207 -16.48 8.32 4.50
CA LYS A 207 -17.39 8.63 5.61
C LYS A 207 -16.66 8.83 6.95
N ALA A 208 -15.38 8.51 7.04
CA ALA A 208 -14.64 8.57 8.32
C ALA A 208 -14.68 9.94 9.00
N PRO A 209 -14.53 11.09 8.30
CA PRO A 209 -14.66 12.41 8.94
C PRO A 209 -16.06 12.67 9.51
N LEU A 210 -17.12 12.13 8.89
CA LEU A 210 -18.48 12.30 9.39
C LEU A 210 -18.70 11.53 10.70
N TYR A 211 -18.16 10.33 10.82
CA TYR A 211 -18.17 9.55 12.05
C TYR A 211 -17.37 10.25 13.14
N LEU A 212 -16.21 10.81 12.79
CA LEU A 212 -15.37 11.57 13.71
C LEU A 212 -16.10 12.81 14.25
N LEU A 213 -16.83 13.55 13.40
CA LEU A 213 -17.65 14.69 13.81
C LEU A 213 -18.83 14.29 14.73
N ARG A 214 -19.26 13.05 14.69
CA ARG A 214 -20.25 12.48 15.61
C ARG A 214 -19.65 11.99 16.93
N GLY A 215 -18.34 12.14 17.13
CA GLY A 215 -17.64 11.69 18.31
C GLY A 215 -17.21 10.21 18.29
N GLU A 216 -17.36 9.52 17.16
CA GLU A 216 -16.93 8.14 17.00
C GLU A 216 -15.42 8.12 16.71
N LEU A 217 -14.60 7.92 17.73
CA LEU A 217 -13.13 7.92 17.58
C LEU A 217 -12.57 6.61 17.02
N ILE A 218 -13.24 5.49 17.29
CA ILE A 218 -12.81 4.15 16.95
C ILE A 218 -13.83 3.50 16.03
N ASP A 219 -13.33 2.82 14.99
CA ASP A 219 -14.14 1.97 14.11
C ASP A 219 -14.47 0.67 14.83
N PRO A 220 -15.75 0.31 15.01
CA PRO A 220 -16.12 -0.96 15.65
C PRO A 220 -15.73 -2.20 14.82
N MET A 221 -15.31 -2.05 13.57
CA MET A 221 -14.90 -3.14 12.68
C MET A 221 -15.97 -4.25 12.56
N TYR A 222 -17.22 -3.85 12.38
CA TYR A 222 -18.34 -4.79 12.26
C TYR A 222 -18.18 -5.77 11.08
N ASP A 223 -17.61 -5.34 9.98
CA ASP A 223 -17.29 -6.15 8.83
C ASP A 223 -16.28 -7.26 9.16
N VAL A 224 -15.27 -6.97 9.99
CA VAL A 224 -14.31 -7.95 10.50
C VAL A 224 -14.99 -8.98 11.41
N GLN A 225 -15.85 -8.51 12.31
CA GLN A 225 -16.59 -9.38 13.22
C GLN A 225 -17.54 -10.31 12.46
N GLN A 226 -18.25 -9.80 11.44
CA GLN A 226 -19.14 -10.58 10.60
C GLN A 226 -18.37 -11.66 9.80
N GLU A 227 -17.20 -11.32 9.26
CA GLU A 227 -16.37 -12.30 8.56
C GLU A 227 -15.89 -13.42 9.49
N GLN A 228 -15.46 -13.07 10.71
CA GLN A 228 -15.05 -14.06 11.71
C GLN A 228 -16.19 -14.99 12.10
N GLN A 229 -17.38 -14.42 12.33
CA GLN A 229 -18.57 -15.23 12.65
C GLN A 229 -18.92 -16.19 11.52
N SER A 230 -18.95 -15.70 10.27
CA SER A 230 -19.23 -16.54 9.10
C SER A 230 -18.24 -17.69 8.93
N ARG A 231 -16.96 -17.46 9.23
CA ARG A 231 -15.92 -18.51 9.20
C ARG A 231 -16.12 -19.54 10.31
N ALA A 232 -16.47 -19.09 11.53
CA ALA A 232 -16.77 -19.98 12.64
C ALA A 232 -18.00 -20.85 12.37
N ASP A 233 -19.07 -20.29 11.83
CA ASP A 233 -20.28 -21.00 11.48
C ASP A 233 -20.02 -22.03 10.37
N ALA A 234 -19.20 -21.70 9.36
CA ALA A 234 -18.78 -22.63 8.33
C ALA A 234 -17.98 -23.81 8.92
N GLN A 235 -17.04 -23.56 9.83
CA GLN A 235 -16.27 -24.63 10.49
C GLN A 235 -17.17 -25.58 11.30
N ASN A 236 -18.14 -25.03 12.03
CA ASN A 236 -19.08 -25.83 12.83
C ASN A 236 -20.05 -26.65 11.97
N SER A 237 -20.30 -26.26 10.72
CA SER A 237 -21.18 -26.99 9.80
C SER A 237 -20.50 -28.22 9.18
N TYR A 238 -19.17 -28.34 9.27
CA TYR A 238 -18.39 -29.51 8.80
C TYR A 238 -17.93 -30.44 9.92
N ALA A 239 -18.20 -30.11 11.18
CA ALA A 239 -17.91 -30.93 12.36
C ALA A 239 -19.11 -31.78 12.78
#